data_7b121d3b323bf57a7648814a85aeb51e
#
_entry.id   7b121d3b323bf57a7648814a85aeb51e
#
_cell.length_a   1.000
_cell.length_b   1.000
_cell.length_c   1.000
_cell.angle_alpha   90.00
_cell.angle_beta   90.00
_cell.angle_gamma   90.00
#
_symmetry.space_group_name_H-M   'P 1'
#
loop_
_entity.id
_entity.type
_entity.pdbx_description
1 polymer ?
#
loop_
_entity_poly.entity_id
_entity_poly.type
_entity_poly.pdbx_seq_one_letter_code
_entity_poly.pdbx_strand_id
1 'polypeptide(L)'
;DGRTITQRNAVGNAIADANATTFAAKDGSNLVLSLDVNVQEIVERYLNEAIAANTVENRGTAIVMNVKTGAILAMASKPDFDPNDPLDYSANLDYLNELVRAEPELYGIYKKDADGNEIKDENGNRILDEEADYSGYFRDIQWKNKAITELYYPGSVFKVITSAMGIDSGLANINTTFTCAGAYGVAKETYHCAGHKAHGTITLAEALRQSCNIYYIQLGQRIGSQTFYDYFDAFGFTS
;
A
#
# COMPACT_ATOMS: atom_id res chain seq x y z
N ASP A 1 -1.47 30.64 -10.20
CA ASP A 1 -1.57 30.60 -11.65
C ASP A 1 -2.10 31.95 -12.17
N GLY A 2 -1.39 32.53 -13.18
CA GLY A 2 -1.88 33.70 -13.91
C GLY A 2 -2.87 33.25 -14.99
N ARG A 3 -3.87 34.09 -15.27
CA ARG A 3 -4.82 33.85 -16.35
C ARG A 3 -5.29 35.15 -16.97
N THR A 4 -5.56 35.12 -18.27
CA THR A 4 -6.24 36.21 -18.97
C THR A 4 -7.61 35.73 -19.42
N ILE A 5 -8.66 36.46 -19.03
CA ILE A 5 -10.05 36.19 -19.46
C ILE A 5 -10.33 37.10 -20.64
N THR A 6 -10.62 36.50 -21.79
CA THR A 6 -10.98 37.22 -23.03
C THR A 6 -12.31 36.69 -23.55
N GLN A 7 -13.07 37.55 -24.21
CA GLN A 7 -14.25 37.10 -24.96
C GLN A 7 -13.82 36.47 -26.30
N ARG A 8 -14.51 35.44 -26.72
CA ARG A 8 -14.30 34.78 -28.01
C ARG A 8 -15.59 34.88 -28.86
N ASN A 9 -15.40 35.01 -30.17
CA ASN A 9 -16.53 34.93 -31.11
C ASN A 9 -17.01 33.48 -31.30
N ALA A 10 -18.11 33.29 -32.01
CA ALA A 10 -18.71 31.98 -32.26
C ALA A 10 -17.78 30.98 -32.99
N VAL A 11 -16.69 31.46 -33.60
CA VAL A 11 -15.68 30.67 -34.31
C VAL A 11 -14.45 30.40 -33.43
N GLY A 12 -14.48 30.87 -32.16
CA GLY A 12 -13.39 30.61 -31.18
C GLY A 12 -12.25 31.63 -31.21
N ASN A 13 -12.26 32.61 -32.09
CA ASN A 13 -11.23 33.66 -32.14
C ASN A 13 -11.43 34.69 -31.01
N ALA A 14 -10.31 35.11 -30.39
CA ALA A 14 -10.35 36.16 -29.39
C ALA A 14 -10.85 37.47 -30.07
N ILE A 15 -11.87 38.08 -29.40
CA ILE A 15 -12.32 39.42 -29.80
C ILE A 15 -11.34 40.40 -29.15
N ALA A 16 -10.84 41.35 -29.93
CA ALA A 16 -10.04 42.44 -29.38
C ALA A 16 -10.93 43.29 -28.45
N ASP A 17 -10.81 43.01 -27.17
CA ASP A 17 -11.71 43.55 -26.15
C ASP A 17 -10.90 44.45 -25.22
N ALA A 18 -11.39 45.67 -25.05
CA ALA A 18 -10.90 46.58 -24.02
C ALA A 18 -11.12 46.12 -22.61
N ASN A 19 -11.93 45.04 -22.43
CA ASN A 19 -12.30 44.47 -21.14
C ASN A 19 -11.55 43.15 -20.81
N ALA A 20 -10.50 42.81 -21.56
CA ALA A 20 -9.68 41.65 -21.20
C ALA A 20 -9.09 41.86 -19.80
N THR A 21 -9.44 40.97 -18.87
CA THR A 21 -8.94 41.06 -17.51
C THR A 21 -7.78 40.06 -17.36
N THR A 22 -6.60 40.59 -17.04
CA THR A 22 -5.40 39.76 -16.76
C THR A 22 -5.20 39.71 -15.25
N PHE A 23 -5.15 38.48 -14.73
CA PHE A 23 -4.73 38.19 -13.39
C PHE A 23 -3.26 37.80 -13.42
N ALA A 24 -2.41 38.55 -12.73
CA ALA A 24 -0.99 38.21 -12.63
C ALA A 24 -0.80 36.85 -11.93
N ALA A 25 0.20 36.11 -12.39
CA ALA A 25 0.64 34.91 -11.69
C ALA A 25 1.14 35.29 -10.29
N LYS A 26 0.78 34.47 -9.31
CA LYS A 26 1.36 34.53 -7.96
C LYS A 26 2.24 33.31 -7.80
N ASP A 27 3.42 33.50 -7.25
CA ASP A 27 4.30 32.38 -6.92
C ASP A 27 3.63 31.48 -5.88
N GLY A 28 3.89 30.19 -6.01
CA GLY A 28 3.47 29.19 -5.03
C GLY A 28 4.28 29.31 -3.74
N SER A 29 3.80 28.67 -2.71
CA SER A 29 4.56 28.51 -1.45
C SER A 29 5.60 27.42 -1.60
N ASN A 30 6.74 27.57 -0.92
CA ASN A 30 7.71 26.50 -0.78
C ASN A 30 7.17 25.39 0.11
N LEU A 31 7.43 24.14 -0.25
CA LEU A 31 7.13 22.97 0.56
C LEU A 31 8.42 22.47 1.20
N VAL A 32 8.45 22.44 2.52
CA VAL A 32 9.59 21.87 3.29
C VAL A 32 9.16 20.49 3.80
N LEU A 33 9.85 19.46 3.34
CA LEU A 33 9.59 18.07 3.69
C LEU A 33 10.55 17.59 4.77
N SER A 34 10.15 16.59 5.53
CA SER A 34 11.02 15.87 6.49
C SER A 34 11.90 14.81 5.82
N LEU A 35 11.71 14.56 4.51
CA LEU A 35 12.49 13.58 3.76
C LEU A 35 13.98 13.99 3.74
N ASP A 36 14.84 13.02 4.05
CA ASP A 36 16.29 13.14 3.93
C ASP A 36 16.75 12.45 2.66
N VAL A 37 17.36 13.20 1.75
CA VAL A 37 17.77 12.71 0.42
C VAL A 37 18.73 11.52 0.54
N ASN A 38 19.67 11.54 1.49
CA ASN A 38 20.63 10.46 1.65
C ASN A 38 19.95 9.18 2.18
N VAL A 39 19.02 9.33 3.13
CA VAL A 39 18.24 8.19 3.65
C VAL A 39 17.33 7.62 2.55
N GLN A 40 16.70 8.49 1.76
CA GLN A 40 15.84 8.09 0.64
C GLN A 40 16.63 7.27 -0.38
N GLU A 41 17.79 7.74 -0.83
CA GLU A 41 18.66 7.04 -1.79
C GLU A 41 19.10 5.65 -1.29
N ILE A 42 19.49 5.57 0.00
CA ILE A 42 19.86 4.31 0.62
C ILE A 42 18.67 3.34 0.61
N VAL A 43 17.50 3.81 1.00
CA VAL A 43 16.28 3.00 1.07
C VAL A 43 15.86 2.49 -0.30
N GLU A 44 15.88 3.34 -1.32
CA GLU A 44 15.54 2.95 -2.70
C GLU A 44 16.50 1.87 -3.23
N ARG A 45 17.80 2.05 -3.01
CA ARG A 45 18.80 1.07 -3.41
C ARG A 45 18.54 -0.29 -2.78
N TYR A 46 18.39 -0.35 -1.46
CA TYR A 46 18.17 -1.61 -0.75
C TYR A 46 16.80 -2.22 -1.04
N LEU A 47 15.78 -1.40 -1.31
CA LEU A 47 14.47 -1.91 -1.73
C LEU A 47 14.57 -2.60 -3.09
N ASN A 48 15.29 -2.02 -4.05
CA ASN A 48 15.56 -2.64 -5.36
C ASN A 48 16.32 -3.98 -5.22
N GLU A 49 17.39 -3.98 -4.40
CA GLU A 49 18.15 -5.21 -4.13
C GLU A 49 17.27 -6.30 -3.49
N ALA A 50 16.41 -5.93 -2.53
CA ALA A 50 15.50 -6.85 -1.84
C ALA A 50 14.44 -7.43 -2.80
N ILE A 51 13.85 -6.61 -3.66
CA ILE A 51 12.88 -7.02 -4.68
C ILE A 51 13.53 -8.04 -5.63
N ALA A 52 14.71 -7.75 -6.14
CA ALA A 52 15.43 -8.63 -7.05
C ALA A 52 15.83 -9.94 -6.37
N ALA A 53 16.37 -9.89 -5.14
CA ALA A 53 16.84 -11.06 -4.41
C ALA A 53 15.74 -12.04 -3.97
N ASN A 54 14.52 -11.53 -3.80
CA ASN A 54 13.38 -12.32 -3.30
C ASN A 54 12.32 -12.58 -4.36
N THR A 55 12.59 -12.28 -5.62
CA THR A 55 11.65 -12.48 -6.74
C THR A 55 10.26 -11.91 -6.43
N VAL A 56 10.25 -10.65 -5.98
CA VAL A 56 8.98 -9.97 -5.66
C VAL A 56 8.27 -9.60 -6.97
N GLU A 57 7.14 -10.24 -7.21
CA GLU A 57 6.43 -10.16 -8.51
C GLU A 57 5.66 -8.86 -8.69
N ASN A 58 5.13 -8.28 -7.60
CA ASN A 58 4.20 -7.17 -7.73
C ASN A 58 4.82 -5.82 -7.34
N ARG A 59 4.99 -5.57 -6.06
CA ARG A 59 5.35 -4.24 -5.56
C ARG A 59 6.10 -4.32 -4.25
N GLY A 60 6.96 -3.34 -4.03
CA GLY A 60 7.67 -3.19 -2.78
C GLY A 60 7.56 -1.77 -2.25
N THR A 61 7.46 -1.62 -0.95
CA THR A 61 7.47 -0.32 -0.29
C THR A 61 8.37 -0.34 0.93
N ALA A 62 8.96 0.81 1.25
CA ALA A 62 9.74 0.99 2.46
C ALA A 62 9.52 2.38 3.02
N ILE A 63 9.35 2.49 4.34
CA ILE A 63 9.18 3.74 5.06
C ILE A 63 10.20 3.78 6.19
N VAL A 64 10.91 4.88 6.32
CA VAL A 64 11.82 5.16 7.44
C VAL A 64 11.28 6.35 8.21
N MET A 65 10.98 6.14 9.49
CA MET A 65 10.42 7.15 10.37
C MET A 65 11.30 7.37 11.60
N ASN A 66 11.49 8.62 11.99
CA ASN A 66 12.07 8.96 13.26
C ASN A 66 11.06 8.69 14.39
N VAL A 67 11.32 7.67 15.20
CA VAL A 67 10.40 7.21 16.25
C VAL A 67 10.17 8.22 17.38
N LYS A 68 11.01 9.24 17.51
CA LYS A 68 10.85 10.27 18.54
C LYS A 68 9.98 11.44 18.09
N THR A 69 9.94 11.71 16.80
CA THR A 69 9.26 12.89 16.26
C THR A 69 8.10 12.56 15.34
N GLY A 70 8.03 11.30 14.85
CA GLY A 70 7.09 10.88 13.81
C GLY A 70 7.47 11.35 12.39
N ALA A 71 8.59 12.08 12.23
CA ALA A 71 9.02 12.57 10.93
C ALA A 71 9.38 11.43 9.99
N ILE A 72 8.82 11.42 8.78
CA ILE A 72 9.17 10.47 7.72
C ILE A 72 10.47 10.95 7.06
N LEU A 73 11.52 10.14 7.18
CA LEU A 73 12.85 10.42 6.63
C LEU A 73 13.02 9.85 5.23
N ALA A 74 12.35 8.75 4.92
CA ALA A 74 12.29 8.17 3.59
C ALA A 74 10.96 7.45 3.37
N MET A 75 10.48 7.46 2.14
CA MET A 75 9.31 6.72 1.69
C MET A 75 9.53 6.30 0.24
N ALA A 76 9.83 5.02 0.02
CA ALA A 76 10.09 4.44 -1.28
C ALA A 76 8.94 3.51 -1.71
N SER A 77 8.64 3.51 -2.99
CA SER A 77 7.59 2.68 -3.61
C SER A 77 8.09 2.19 -4.96
N LYS A 78 8.01 0.88 -5.21
CA LYS A 78 8.43 0.25 -6.47
C LYS A 78 7.29 -0.58 -7.07
N PRO A 79 7.13 -0.61 -8.42
CA PRO A 79 7.87 0.21 -9.38
C PRO A 79 7.60 1.70 -9.20
N ASP A 80 8.58 2.51 -9.55
CA ASP A 80 8.52 3.98 -9.56
C ASP A 80 8.69 4.52 -10.99
N PHE A 81 8.82 5.82 -11.13
CA PHE A 81 9.01 6.50 -12.41
C PHE A 81 10.03 7.63 -12.26
N ASP A 82 10.59 8.08 -13.38
CA ASP A 82 11.43 9.29 -13.41
C ASP A 82 10.52 10.54 -13.38
N PRO A 83 10.58 11.38 -12.34
CA PRO A 83 9.80 12.62 -12.29
C PRO A 83 10.14 13.63 -13.40
N ASN A 84 11.31 13.49 -14.06
CA ASN A 84 11.70 14.33 -15.20
C ASN A 84 11.05 13.85 -16.51
N ASP A 85 10.68 12.56 -16.61
CA ASP A 85 9.91 11.98 -17.70
C ASP A 85 8.75 11.11 -17.17
N PRO A 86 7.75 11.72 -16.54
CA PRO A 86 6.71 11.00 -15.82
C PRO A 86 5.76 10.20 -16.70
N LEU A 87 5.80 10.40 -18.00
CA LEU A 87 4.96 9.68 -18.97
C LEU A 87 5.66 8.45 -19.55
N ASP A 88 6.97 8.30 -19.34
CA ASP A 88 7.69 7.09 -19.73
C ASP A 88 7.41 5.96 -18.71
N TYR A 89 6.84 4.88 -19.21
CA TYR A 89 6.60 3.64 -18.47
C TYR A 89 7.35 2.44 -19.07
N SER A 90 8.26 2.67 -20.00
CA SER A 90 8.97 1.62 -20.73
C SER A 90 9.75 0.68 -19.82
N ALA A 91 10.35 1.21 -18.77
CA ALA A 91 11.11 0.43 -17.78
C ALA A 91 10.22 -0.53 -16.95
N ASN A 92 8.91 -0.27 -16.88
CA ASN A 92 7.96 -1.04 -16.09
C ASN A 92 6.95 -1.81 -16.95
N LEU A 93 7.10 -1.80 -18.27
CA LEU A 93 6.09 -2.26 -19.22
C LEU A 93 5.68 -3.72 -18.98
N ASP A 94 6.63 -4.61 -18.76
CA ASP A 94 6.35 -6.03 -18.51
C ASP A 94 5.53 -6.22 -17.24
N TYR A 95 5.95 -5.58 -16.14
CA TYR A 95 5.21 -5.59 -14.87
C TYR A 95 3.78 -5.03 -15.03
N LEU A 96 3.62 -3.92 -15.74
CA LEU A 96 2.31 -3.27 -15.94
C LEU A 96 1.36 -4.15 -16.77
N ASN A 97 1.88 -4.82 -17.81
CA ASN A 97 1.13 -5.78 -18.60
C ASN A 97 0.71 -7.01 -17.79
N GLU A 98 1.60 -7.54 -16.94
CA GLU A 98 1.27 -8.66 -16.05
C GLU A 98 0.19 -8.26 -15.04
N LEU A 99 0.26 -7.06 -14.48
CA LEU A 99 -0.73 -6.55 -13.54
C LEU A 99 -2.13 -6.42 -14.18
N VAL A 100 -2.22 -5.91 -15.41
CA VAL A 100 -3.49 -5.84 -16.14
C VAL A 100 -4.08 -7.24 -16.36
N ARG A 101 -3.25 -8.23 -16.67
CA ARG A 101 -3.70 -9.62 -16.83
C ARG A 101 -4.10 -10.28 -15.51
N ALA A 102 -3.40 -9.97 -14.44
CA ALA A 102 -3.67 -10.52 -13.11
C ALA A 102 -4.92 -9.91 -12.45
N GLU A 103 -5.16 -8.62 -12.68
CA GLU A 103 -6.28 -7.86 -12.08
C GLU A 103 -7.19 -7.24 -13.18
N PRO A 104 -7.75 -8.05 -14.10
CA PRO A 104 -8.49 -7.54 -15.26
C PRO A 104 -9.77 -6.79 -14.88
N GLU A 105 -10.34 -7.07 -13.71
CA GLU A 105 -11.54 -6.36 -13.24
C GLU A 105 -11.24 -4.91 -12.84
N LEU A 106 -9.99 -4.59 -12.48
CA LEU A 106 -9.57 -3.25 -12.09
C LEU A 106 -8.97 -2.46 -13.25
N TYR A 107 -8.20 -3.13 -14.09
CA TYR A 107 -7.37 -2.45 -15.11
C TYR A 107 -7.68 -2.90 -16.54
N GLY A 108 -8.48 -3.97 -16.72
CA GLY A 108 -8.72 -4.54 -18.05
C GLY A 108 -9.59 -3.66 -18.93
N ILE A 109 -9.15 -3.46 -20.15
CA ILE A 109 -9.99 -2.98 -21.25
C ILE A 109 -10.45 -4.19 -22.03
N TYR A 110 -11.76 -4.33 -22.25
CA TYR A 110 -12.33 -5.50 -22.89
C TYR A 110 -12.71 -5.21 -24.33
N LYS A 111 -12.53 -6.22 -25.21
CA LYS A 111 -12.95 -6.14 -26.62
C LYS A 111 -14.43 -5.89 -26.72
N LYS A 112 -14.83 -5.02 -27.66
CA LYS A 112 -16.22 -4.68 -27.93
C LYS A 112 -16.59 -5.00 -29.37
N ASP A 113 -17.83 -5.42 -29.57
CA ASP A 113 -18.42 -5.56 -30.91
C ASP A 113 -18.79 -4.19 -31.52
N ALA A 114 -19.33 -4.22 -32.73
CA ALA A 114 -19.75 -3.02 -33.46
C ALA A 114 -20.86 -2.21 -32.75
N ASP A 115 -21.62 -2.87 -31.88
CA ASP A 115 -22.72 -2.27 -31.11
C ASP A 115 -22.25 -1.77 -29.72
N GLY A 116 -20.94 -1.98 -29.38
CA GLY A 116 -20.31 -1.54 -28.14
C GLY A 116 -20.46 -2.50 -26.97
N ASN A 117 -20.97 -3.71 -27.18
CA ASN A 117 -21.08 -4.72 -26.15
C ASN A 117 -19.77 -5.48 -25.97
N GLU A 118 -19.44 -5.88 -24.74
CA GLU A 118 -18.24 -6.67 -24.46
C GLU A 118 -18.32 -8.06 -25.09
N ILE A 119 -17.26 -8.44 -25.81
CA ILE A 119 -17.14 -9.77 -26.44
C ILE A 119 -16.72 -10.77 -25.37
N LYS A 120 -17.37 -11.93 -25.37
CA LYS A 120 -17.12 -13.04 -24.44
C LYS A 120 -16.61 -14.26 -25.19
N ASP A 121 -15.79 -15.06 -24.51
CA ASP A 121 -15.35 -16.37 -24.99
C ASP A 121 -16.46 -17.42 -24.90
N GLU A 122 -16.18 -18.65 -25.35
CA GLU A 122 -17.08 -19.79 -25.30
C GLU A 122 -17.52 -20.20 -23.87
N ASN A 123 -16.78 -19.77 -22.85
CA ASN A 123 -17.07 -20.02 -21.44
C ASN A 123 -17.83 -18.85 -20.78
N GLY A 124 -18.10 -17.77 -21.54
CA GLY A 124 -18.80 -16.58 -21.05
C GLY A 124 -17.90 -15.55 -20.37
N ASN A 125 -16.58 -15.72 -20.37
CA ASN A 125 -15.63 -14.74 -19.80
C ASN A 125 -15.39 -13.61 -20.79
N ARG A 126 -15.22 -12.40 -20.29
CA ARG A 126 -14.89 -11.22 -21.09
C ARG A 126 -13.47 -11.35 -21.66
N ILE A 127 -13.28 -10.98 -22.92
CA ILE A 127 -11.99 -11.06 -23.61
C ILE A 127 -11.27 -9.75 -23.46
N LEU A 128 -10.06 -9.75 -22.87
CA LEU A 128 -9.20 -8.59 -22.80
C LEU A 128 -8.79 -8.10 -24.19
N ASP A 129 -8.77 -6.82 -24.38
CA ASP A 129 -8.24 -6.17 -25.59
C ASP A 129 -6.75 -5.86 -25.36
N GLU A 130 -5.89 -6.78 -25.77
CA GLU A 130 -4.43 -6.62 -25.62
C GLU A 130 -3.84 -5.52 -26.50
N GLU A 131 -4.59 -5.03 -27.50
CA GLU A 131 -4.18 -3.94 -28.39
C GLU A 131 -4.70 -2.56 -27.93
N ALA A 132 -5.48 -2.53 -26.85
CA ALA A 132 -6.02 -1.29 -26.31
C ALA A 132 -4.91 -0.36 -25.77
N ASP A 133 -5.18 0.93 -25.76
CA ASP A 133 -4.29 1.90 -25.14
C ASP A 133 -4.43 1.88 -23.61
N TYR A 134 -3.49 1.23 -22.94
CA TYR A 134 -3.38 1.16 -21.48
C TYR A 134 -2.55 2.29 -20.86
N SER A 135 -2.04 3.24 -21.65
CA SER A 135 -1.12 4.30 -21.19
C SER A 135 -1.64 5.08 -19.99
N GLY A 136 -2.95 5.37 -19.96
CA GLY A 136 -3.61 6.04 -18.85
C GLY A 136 -3.55 5.22 -17.54
N TYR A 137 -3.86 3.92 -17.63
CA TYR A 137 -3.78 3.02 -16.47
C TYR A 137 -2.35 2.81 -16.00
N PHE A 138 -1.41 2.63 -16.93
CA PHE A 138 0.01 2.44 -16.62
C PHE A 138 0.57 3.64 -15.87
N ARG A 139 0.28 4.85 -16.34
CA ARG A 139 0.64 6.09 -15.64
C ARG A 139 0.07 6.13 -14.24
N ASP A 140 -1.22 5.88 -14.08
CA ASP A 140 -1.88 5.96 -12.79
C ASP A 140 -1.34 4.91 -11.80
N ILE A 141 -0.98 3.72 -12.26
CA ILE A 141 -0.38 2.66 -11.44
C ILE A 141 1.04 3.06 -10.99
N GLN A 142 1.89 3.55 -11.89
CA GLN A 142 3.26 3.88 -11.52
C GLN A 142 3.36 5.17 -10.68
N TRP A 143 2.45 6.12 -10.85
CA TRP A 143 2.43 7.36 -10.08
C TRP A 143 1.87 7.17 -8.66
N LYS A 144 1.15 6.10 -8.39
CA LYS A 144 0.66 5.82 -7.04
C LYS A 144 1.81 5.63 -6.06
N ASN A 145 1.77 6.36 -4.96
CA ASN A 145 2.59 6.04 -3.80
C ASN A 145 1.97 4.86 -3.05
N LYS A 146 2.42 3.66 -3.37
CA LYS A 146 1.86 2.40 -2.87
C LYS A 146 1.97 2.26 -1.35
N ALA A 147 2.93 2.96 -0.73
CA ALA A 147 3.09 2.96 0.72
C ALA A 147 1.90 3.58 1.48
N ILE A 148 1.11 4.44 0.82
CA ILE A 148 -0.04 5.15 1.43
C ILE A 148 -1.36 4.92 0.71
N THR A 149 -1.35 4.29 -0.47
CA THR A 149 -2.57 4.08 -1.27
C THR A 149 -3.03 2.64 -1.31
N GLU A 150 -2.20 1.69 -0.87
CA GLU A 150 -2.50 0.28 -0.99
C GLU A 150 -2.57 -0.41 0.37
N LEU A 151 -3.46 -1.38 0.45
CA LEU A 151 -3.68 -2.19 1.64
C LEU A 151 -3.01 -3.55 1.48
N TYR A 152 -2.58 -4.13 2.59
CA TYR A 152 -2.08 -5.49 2.63
C TYR A 152 -2.46 -6.16 3.95
N TYR A 153 -2.46 -7.49 3.96
CA TYR A 153 -2.65 -8.26 5.18
C TYR A 153 -1.33 -8.34 5.95
N PRO A 154 -1.21 -7.71 7.14
CA PRO A 154 0.06 -7.64 7.86
C PRO A 154 0.52 -9.02 8.39
N GLY A 155 -0.40 -9.97 8.54
CA GLY A 155 -0.08 -11.29 9.04
C GLY A 155 0.65 -11.24 10.38
N SER A 156 1.74 -11.98 10.50
CA SER A 156 2.51 -12.10 11.74
C SER A 156 3.22 -10.82 12.17
N VAL A 157 3.37 -9.81 11.31
CA VAL A 157 3.94 -8.52 11.69
C VAL A 157 3.03 -7.82 12.72
N PHE A 158 1.71 -8.04 12.65
CA PHE A 158 0.75 -7.50 13.60
C PHE A 158 0.98 -7.99 15.04
N LYS A 159 1.71 -9.08 15.25
CA LYS A 159 2.06 -9.57 16.59
C LYS A 159 2.90 -8.58 17.40
N VAL A 160 3.65 -7.72 16.74
CA VAL A 160 4.38 -6.61 17.40
C VAL A 160 3.39 -5.65 18.06
N ILE A 161 2.33 -5.29 17.34
CA ILE A 161 1.27 -4.42 17.85
C ILE A 161 0.53 -5.09 19.03
N THR A 162 0.15 -6.36 18.86
CA THR A 162 -0.50 -7.13 19.95
C THR A 162 0.40 -7.24 21.19
N SER A 163 1.71 -7.38 21.01
CA SER A 163 2.68 -7.37 22.11
C SER A 163 2.71 -6.02 22.82
N ALA A 164 2.73 -4.93 22.06
CA ALA A 164 2.69 -3.57 22.60
C ALA A 164 1.40 -3.32 23.41
N MET A 165 0.25 -3.72 22.87
CA MET A 165 -1.05 -3.66 23.60
C MET A 165 -0.99 -4.39 24.94
N GLY A 166 -0.45 -5.62 24.94
CA GLY A 166 -0.36 -6.43 26.16
C GLY A 166 0.56 -5.84 27.22
N ILE A 167 1.68 -5.26 26.79
CA ILE A 167 2.68 -4.68 27.71
C ILE A 167 2.18 -3.34 28.24
N ASP A 168 1.72 -2.45 27.39
CA ASP A 168 1.32 -1.10 27.76
C ASP A 168 0.07 -1.09 28.64
N SER A 169 -0.88 -1.99 28.37
CA SER A 169 -2.07 -2.20 29.22
C SER A 169 -1.77 -2.86 30.58
N GLY A 170 -0.54 -3.32 30.80
CA GLY A 170 -0.16 -4.06 32.01
C GLY A 170 -0.71 -5.49 32.10
N LEU A 171 -1.40 -5.98 31.06
CA LEU A 171 -1.99 -7.31 31.01
C LEU A 171 -0.98 -8.42 30.70
N ALA A 172 0.19 -8.03 30.16
CA ALA A 172 1.33 -8.91 29.92
C ALA A 172 2.65 -8.19 30.17
N ASN A 173 3.71 -8.95 30.30
CA ASN A 173 5.08 -8.47 30.31
C ASN A 173 5.98 -9.47 29.57
N ILE A 174 7.26 -9.16 29.42
CA ILE A 174 8.22 -9.98 28.67
C ILE A 174 8.30 -11.43 29.15
N ASN A 175 8.00 -11.69 30.45
CA ASN A 175 8.04 -13.02 31.08
C ASN A 175 6.67 -13.68 31.14
N THR A 176 5.61 -13.05 30.65
CA THR A 176 4.27 -13.67 30.61
C THR A 176 4.31 -14.92 29.75
N THR A 177 3.83 -16.04 30.27
CA THR A 177 3.87 -17.32 29.58
C THR A 177 2.47 -17.81 29.20
N PHE A 178 2.41 -18.49 28.05
CA PHE A 178 1.29 -19.34 27.63
C PHE A 178 1.80 -20.64 27.03
N THR A 179 0.95 -21.66 27.00
CA THR A 179 1.30 -22.96 26.45
C THR A 179 0.77 -23.13 25.04
N CYS A 180 1.64 -23.51 24.13
CA CYS A 180 1.32 -23.82 22.73
C CYS A 180 1.46 -25.32 22.48
N ALA A 181 0.34 -26.00 22.29
CA ALA A 181 0.28 -27.42 21.91
C ALA A 181 0.28 -27.65 20.38
N GLY A 182 0.52 -26.60 19.57
CA GLY A 182 0.47 -26.67 18.11
C GLY A 182 -0.90 -26.35 17.52
N ALA A 183 -1.96 -26.51 18.29
CA ALA A 183 -3.34 -26.17 17.96
C ALA A 183 -4.06 -25.54 19.15
N TYR A 184 -5.09 -24.72 18.89
CA TYR A 184 -5.91 -24.08 19.91
C TYR A 184 -7.31 -23.77 19.38
N GLY A 185 -8.33 -24.21 20.15
CA GLY A 185 -9.73 -23.98 19.79
C GLY A 185 -10.23 -22.61 20.24
N VAL A 186 -10.88 -21.89 19.33
CA VAL A 186 -11.62 -20.67 19.64
C VAL A 186 -13.00 -20.77 19.03
N ALA A 187 -14.02 -20.75 19.86
CA ALA A 187 -15.41 -20.99 19.48
C ALA A 187 -15.57 -22.33 18.76
N LYS A 188 -15.93 -22.32 17.45
CA LYS A 188 -16.09 -23.53 16.64
C LYS A 188 -14.91 -23.84 15.73
N GLU A 189 -13.88 -22.99 15.76
CA GLU A 189 -12.71 -23.08 14.88
C GLU A 189 -11.47 -23.55 15.63
N THR A 190 -10.58 -24.25 14.93
CA THR A 190 -9.28 -24.66 15.47
C THR A 190 -8.17 -23.96 14.68
N TYR A 191 -7.35 -23.22 15.39
CA TYR A 191 -6.21 -22.49 14.84
C TYR A 191 -4.91 -23.25 15.11
N HIS A 192 -3.98 -23.15 14.18
CA HIS A 192 -2.71 -23.87 14.23
C HIS A 192 -1.51 -22.92 14.15
N CYS A 193 -0.42 -23.32 14.78
CA CYS A 193 0.90 -22.75 14.47
C CYS A 193 1.39 -23.20 13.08
N ALA A 194 2.33 -22.48 12.51
CA ALA A 194 2.98 -22.84 11.25
C ALA A 194 3.56 -24.27 11.35
N GLY A 195 3.24 -25.09 10.36
CA GLY A 195 3.63 -26.51 10.34
C GLY A 195 3.06 -27.35 11.50
N HIS A 196 1.98 -26.92 12.16
CA HIS A 196 1.35 -27.55 13.31
C HIS A 196 2.31 -27.80 14.49
N LYS A 197 3.40 -27.02 14.58
CA LYS A 197 4.46 -27.21 15.57
C LYS A 197 4.00 -26.75 16.96
N ALA A 198 4.13 -27.64 17.95
CA ALA A 198 3.99 -27.28 19.36
C ALA A 198 5.27 -26.58 19.85
N HIS A 199 5.10 -25.45 20.56
CA HIS A 199 6.22 -24.69 21.13
C HIS A 199 6.39 -24.89 22.63
N GLY A 200 5.44 -25.61 23.29
CA GLY A 200 5.42 -25.78 24.74
C GLY A 200 5.04 -24.48 25.46
N THR A 201 5.42 -24.37 26.72
CA THR A 201 5.21 -23.13 27.51
C THR A 201 6.34 -22.17 27.22
N ILE A 202 6.00 -21.02 26.62
CA ILE A 202 6.94 -20.01 26.13
C ILE A 202 6.57 -18.63 26.65
N THR A 203 7.56 -17.77 26.78
CA THR A 203 7.41 -16.35 27.16
C THR A 203 6.96 -15.50 25.96
N LEU A 204 6.57 -14.22 26.23
CA LEU A 204 6.23 -13.26 25.18
C LEU A 204 7.38 -13.06 24.18
N ALA A 205 8.61 -12.92 24.66
CA ALA A 205 9.79 -12.76 23.81
C ALA A 205 10.03 -13.97 22.91
N GLU A 206 9.91 -15.19 23.46
CA GLU A 206 10.03 -16.42 22.69
C GLU A 206 8.90 -16.60 21.69
N ALA A 207 7.68 -16.23 22.06
CA ALA A 207 6.50 -16.29 21.20
C ALA A 207 6.64 -15.35 19.99
N LEU A 208 7.18 -14.15 20.18
CA LEU A 208 7.45 -13.20 19.12
C LEU A 208 8.57 -13.75 18.19
N ARG A 209 9.67 -14.20 18.77
CA ARG A 209 10.79 -14.79 18.02
C ARG A 209 10.38 -16.01 17.17
N GLN A 210 9.50 -16.85 17.70
CA GLN A 210 9.01 -18.06 17.02
C GLN A 210 7.73 -17.83 16.20
N SER A 211 7.19 -16.62 16.23
CA SER A 211 5.93 -16.28 15.57
C SER A 211 4.77 -17.21 15.95
N CYS A 212 4.65 -17.55 17.24
CA CYS A 212 3.68 -18.51 17.74
C CYS A 212 2.24 -17.99 17.67
N ASN A 213 1.42 -18.52 16.77
CA ASN A 213 0.02 -18.13 16.64
C ASN A 213 -0.79 -18.38 17.90
N ILE A 214 -0.59 -19.56 18.52
CA ILE A 214 -1.36 -19.98 19.70
C ILE A 214 -1.09 -19.08 20.91
N TYR A 215 0.15 -18.65 21.09
CA TYR A 215 0.47 -17.66 22.13
C TYR A 215 -0.32 -16.36 21.92
N TYR A 216 -0.34 -15.85 20.69
CA TYR A 216 -0.98 -14.56 20.37
C TYR A 216 -2.50 -14.63 20.41
N ILE A 217 -3.12 -15.79 20.15
CA ILE A 217 -4.55 -16.00 20.38
C ILE A 217 -4.86 -15.87 21.87
N GLN A 218 -4.08 -16.55 22.72
CA GLN A 218 -4.27 -16.50 24.18
C GLN A 218 -4.00 -15.09 24.75
N LEU A 219 -2.99 -14.41 24.24
CA LEU A 219 -2.71 -13.01 24.60
C LEU A 219 -3.86 -12.08 24.20
N GLY A 220 -4.38 -12.21 22.99
CA GLY A 220 -5.53 -11.43 22.53
C GLY A 220 -6.78 -11.65 23.37
N GLN A 221 -7.05 -12.91 23.75
CA GLN A 221 -8.14 -13.24 24.66
C GLN A 221 -7.94 -12.62 26.06
N ARG A 222 -6.69 -12.58 26.55
CA ARG A 222 -6.36 -11.95 27.83
C ARG A 222 -6.48 -10.44 27.80
N ILE A 223 -6.11 -9.81 26.68
CA ILE A 223 -6.30 -8.37 26.45
C ILE A 223 -7.80 -8.03 26.42
N GLY A 224 -8.60 -8.90 25.82
CA GLY A 224 -10.04 -8.70 25.67
C GLY A 224 -10.41 -7.76 24.54
N SER A 225 -11.64 -7.87 24.04
CA SER A 225 -12.08 -7.18 22.83
C SER A 225 -12.07 -5.65 22.95
N GLN A 226 -12.52 -5.12 24.10
CA GLN A 226 -12.59 -3.66 24.26
C GLN A 226 -11.20 -3.03 24.28
N THR A 227 -10.31 -3.52 25.15
CA THR A 227 -8.93 -3.02 25.22
C THR A 227 -8.20 -3.19 23.90
N PHE A 228 -8.39 -4.33 23.22
CA PHE A 228 -7.81 -4.57 21.90
C PHE A 228 -8.29 -3.52 20.88
N TYR A 229 -9.58 -3.22 20.86
CA TYR A 229 -10.16 -2.22 19.96
C TYR A 229 -9.65 -0.82 20.27
N ASP A 230 -9.57 -0.43 21.54
CA ASP A 230 -9.09 0.90 21.96
C ASP A 230 -7.65 1.13 21.50
N TYR A 231 -6.77 0.12 21.63
CA TYR A 231 -5.41 0.20 21.10
C TYR A 231 -5.36 0.16 19.57
N PHE A 232 -6.22 -0.65 18.95
CA PHE A 232 -6.30 -0.72 17.49
C PHE A 232 -6.65 0.64 16.88
N ASP A 233 -7.60 1.34 17.51
CA ASP A 233 -7.96 2.71 17.16
C ASP A 233 -6.81 3.70 17.45
N ALA A 234 -6.20 3.63 18.62
CA ALA A 234 -5.09 4.51 19.01
C ALA A 234 -3.85 4.36 18.10
N PHE A 235 -3.64 3.19 17.52
CA PHE A 235 -2.61 2.97 16.48
C PHE A 235 -3.01 3.47 15.09
N GLY A 236 -4.24 3.98 14.91
CA GLY A 236 -4.73 4.54 13.65
C GLY A 236 -5.24 3.53 12.63
N PHE A 237 -5.58 2.30 13.05
CA PHE A 237 -6.09 1.27 12.13
C PHE A 237 -7.58 1.41 11.80
N THR A 238 -8.31 2.34 12.41
CA THR A 238 -9.74 2.60 12.18
C THR A 238 -10.01 3.90 11.43
N SER A 239 -9.00 4.72 11.19
CA SER A 239 -9.10 6.06 10.56
C SER A 239 -8.93 6.01 9.05
#